data_064e09213a353e31a1718c58ec7934b9
#
_entry.id   064e09213a353e31a1718c58ec7934b9
#
_cell.length_a   1.000
_cell.length_b   1.000
_cell.length_c   1.000
_cell.angle_alpha   90.00
_cell.angle_beta   90.00
_cell.angle_gamma   90.00
#
_symmetry.space_group_name_H-M   'P 1'
#
loop_
_entity.id
_entity.type
_entity.pdbx_description
1 polymer ?
#
loop_
_entity_poly.entity_id
_entity_poly.type
_entity_poly.pdbx_seq_one_letter_code
_entity_poly.pdbx_strand_id
1 'polypeptide(L)'
;MRSIPLLIAAVAAALGAGTAAAQAQDPNLGRNLAATCANCHGTNGISQGGVESLAGAGREDMIRKLKEYKAGTKPGTVMPQLAKGYTDAQIELIAGWFAAQKPAK
;
A
#
# COMPACT_ATOMS: atom_id res chain seq x y z
N MET A 1 14.61 -32.43 -44.27
CA MET A 1 14.56 -31.02 -44.08
C MET A 1 14.22 -30.68 -42.67
N ARG A 2 14.49 -29.68 -42.14
CA ARG A 2 15.08 -29.38 -40.85
C ARG A 2 14.13 -28.62 -39.98
N SER A 3 13.63 -29.24 -38.96
CA SER A 3 12.67 -28.71 -38.00
C SER A 3 13.40 -28.15 -36.77
N ILE A 4 13.84 -26.91 -36.81
CA ILE A 4 14.51 -26.29 -35.63
C ILE A 4 13.85 -25.00 -35.12
N PRO A 5 12.63 -24.60 -35.46
CA PRO A 5 12.11 -23.37 -34.83
C PRO A 5 11.20 -23.56 -33.61
N LEU A 6 10.91 -24.79 -33.19
CA LEU A 6 9.92 -24.99 -32.09
C LEU A 6 10.51 -24.96 -30.68
N LEU A 7 11.83 -25.03 -30.51
CA LEU A 7 12.45 -25.08 -29.19
C LEU A 7 12.77 -23.68 -28.58
N ILE A 8 12.76 -22.63 -29.39
CA ILE A 8 13.13 -21.28 -28.92
C ILE A 8 11.90 -20.54 -28.34
N ALA A 9 10.69 -20.87 -28.77
CA ALA A 9 9.48 -20.20 -28.27
C ALA A 9 9.06 -20.62 -26.87
N ALA A 10 9.46 -21.80 -26.39
CA ALA A 10 9.07 -22.31 -25.09
C ALA A 10 9.90 -21.71 -23.92
N VAL A 11 11.10 -21.19 -24.18
CA VAL A 11 11.97 -20.63 -23.15
C VAL A 11 11.60 -19.21 -22.79
N ALA A 12 11.04 -18.44 -23.71
CA ALA A 12 10.66 -17.04 -23.49
C ALA A 12 9.40 -16.90 -22.61
N ALA A 13 8.49 -17.86 -22.64
CA ALA A 13 7.25 -17.84 -21.84
C ALA A 13 7.47 -18.14 -20.35
N ALA A 14 8.54 -18.86 -19.99
CA ALA A 14 8.84 -19.24 -18.62
C ALA A 14 9.48 -18.10 -17.80
N LEU A 15 10.12 -17.13 -18.44
CA LEU A 15 10.80 -16.01 -17.77
C LEU A 15 9.86 -14.86 -17.36
N GLY A 16 8.69 -14.73 -18.00
CA GLY A 16 7.74 -13.65 -17.71
C GLY A 16 6.85 -13.90 -16.49
N ALA A 17 6.63 -15.16 -16.10
CA ALA A 17 5.74 -15.49 -14.98
C ALA A 17 6.39 -15.33 -13.60
N GLY A 18 7.73 -15.37 -13.50
CA GLY A 18 8.45 -15.30 -12.23
C GLY A 18 8.55 -13.90 -11.62
N THR A 19 8.57 -12.85 -12.47
CA THR A 19 8.75 -11.46 -12.00
C THR A 19 7.48 -10.88 -11.38
N ALA A 20 6.29 -11.20 -11.93
CA ALA A 20 5.02 -10.73 -11.37
C ALA A 20 4.72 -11.34 -9.99
N ALA A 21 5.05 -12.62 -9.78
CA ALA A 21 4.87 -13.30 -8.50
C ALA A 21 5.79 -12.73 -7.41
N ALA A 22 7.04 -12.36 -7.75
CA ALA A 22 7.99 -11.77 -6.81
C ALA A 22 7.53 -10.39 -6.31
N GLN A 23 6.96 -9.56 -7.19
CA GLN A 23 6.44 -8.24 -6.83
C GLN A 23 5.20 -8.32 -5.93
N ALA A 24 4.32 -9.31 -6.17
CA ALA A 24 3.09 -9.51 -5.38
C ALA A 24 3.37 -10.02 -3.96
N GLN A 25 4.60 -10.49 -3.67
CA GLN A 25 4.97 -11.12 -2.40
C GLN A 25 5.94 -10.30 -1.54
N ASP A 26 6.11 -8.99 -1.83
CA ASP A 26 6.98 -8.13 -1.01
C ASP A 26 6.37 -7.95 0.39
N PRO A 27 6.99 -8.52 1.45
CA PRO A 27 6.46 -8.44 2.81
C PRO A 27 6.56 -7.04 3.41
N ASN A 28 7.34 -6.15 2.79
CA ASN A 28 7.56 -4.80 3.27
C ASN A 28 6.72 -3.75 2.54
N LEU A 29 5.89 -4.16 1.59
CA LEU A 29 5.13 -3.23 0.76
C LEU A 29 4.22 -2.31 1.59
N GLY A 30 3.50 -2.85 2.55
CA GLY A 30 2.64 -2.05 3.43
C GLY A 30 3.42 -1.00 4.21
N ARG A 31 4.55 -1.38 4.79
CA ARG A 31 5.45 -0.45 5.49
C ARG A 31 5.98 0.63 4.55
N ASN A 32 6.41 0.26 3.38
CA ASN A 32 6.99 1.20 2.42
C ASN A 32 5.96 2.19 1.90
N LEU A 33 4.74 1.74 1.64
CA LEU A 33 3.63 2.63 1.28
C LEU A 33 3.25 3.57 2.43
N ALA A 34 3.20 3.06 3.65
CA ALA A 34 2.85 3.82 4.85
C ALA A 34 3.91 4.86 5.23
N ALA A 35 5.15 4.71 4.77
CA ALA A 35 6.26 5.60 5.11
C ALA A 35 5.99 7.06 4.73
N THR A 36 5.25 7.31 3.66
CA THR A 36 4.89 8.69 3.26
C THR A 36 3.94 9.36 4.25
N CYS A 37 3.12 8.60 4.94
CA CYS A 37 2.18 9.10 5.94
C CYS A 37 2.90 9.58 7.21
N ALA A 38 4.07 9.04 7.49
CA ALA A 38 4.87 9.38 8.67
C ALA A 38 5.31 10.85 8.70
N ASN A 39 5.41 11.51 7.55
CA ASN A 39 5.78 12.92 7.47
C ASN A 39 4.84 13.82 8.29
N CYS A 40 3.57 13.49 8.37
CA CYS A 40 2.57 14.23 9.14
C CYS A 40 2.08 13.45 10.36
N HIS A 41 1.88 12.15 10.22
CA HIS A 41 1.29 11.31 11.27
C HIS A 41 2.30 10.70 12.23
N GLY A 42 3.59 10.96 12.01
CA GLY A 42 4.67 10.50 12.89
C GLY A 42 5.21 9.12 12.55
N THR A 43 6.39 8.83 13.05
CA THR A 43 7.06 7.55 12.87
C THR A 43 6.18 6.42 13.43
N ASN A 44 5.99 5.37 12.66
CA ASN A 44 5.09 4.25 12.98
C ASN A 44 3.64 4.69 13.25
N GLY A 45 3.25 5.89 12.80
CA GLY A 45 1.92 6.43 13.02
C GLY A 45 1.69 7.04 14.40
N ILE A 46 2.76 7.31 15.15
CA ILE A 46 2.67 8.00 16.45
C ILE A 46 2.90 9.49 16.22
N SER A 47 1.82 10.28 16.26
CA SER A 47 1.86 11.71 15.98
C SER A 47 2.63 12.47 17.06
N GLN A 48 3.36 13.48 16.62
CA GLN A 48 4.03 14.45 17.52
C GLN A 48 3.15 15.65 17.85
N GLY A 49 1.93 15.68 17.35
CA GLY A 49 0.95 16.74 17.59
C GLY A 49 0.37 17.33 16.30
N GLY A 50 -0.79 17.92 16.38
CA GLY A 50 -1.46 18.59 15.26
C GLY A 50 -2.28 17.70 14.34
N VAL A 51 -1.92 16.43 14.20
CA VAL A 51 -2.69 15.45 13.41
C VAL A 51 -2.88 14.18 14.24
N GLU A 52 -3.88 13.38 13.87
CA GLU A 52 -4.19 12.16 14.61
C GLU A 52 -3.10 11.09 14.47
N SER A 53 -2.90 10.30 15.51
CA SER A 53 -2.06 9.11 15.46
C SER A 53 -2.81 7.99 14.73
N LEU A 54 -2.06 7.21 13.93
CA LEU A 54 -2.59 6.08 13.16
C LEU A 54 -2.21 4.73 13.77
N ALA A 55 -1.19 4.70 14.64
CA ALA A 55 -0.71 3.47 15.24
C ALA A 55 -1.80 2.79 16.08
N GLY A 56 -2.06 1.52 15.77
CA GLY A 56 -3.07 0.72 16.47
C GLY A 56 -4.52 1.09 16.15
N ALA A 57 -4.76 1.98 15.20
CA ALA A 57 -6.12 2.31 14.77
C ALA A 57 -6.80 1.10 14.13
N GLY A 58 -8.12 1.05 14.18
CA GLY A 58 -8.88 -0.04 13.56
C GLY A 58 -8.67 -0.10 12.06
N ARG A 59 -8.26 -1.25 11.55
CA ARG A 59 -7.93 -1.43 10.14
C ARG A 59 -9.09 -1.06 9.22
N GLU A 60 -10.28 -1.59 9.50
CA GLU A 60 -11.47 -1.36 8.66
C GLU A 60 -11.93 0.10 8.70
N ASP A 61 -11.86 0.73 9.86
CA ASP A 61 -12.19 2.15 10.00
C ASP A 61 -11.22 3.02 9.18
N MET A 62 -9.93 2.70 9.22
CA MET A 62 -8.92 3.41 8.45
C MET A 62 -9.11 3.24 6.94
N ILE A 63 -9.42 2.01 6.49
CA ILE A 63 -9.73 1.74 5.07
C ILE A 63 -10.91 2.60 4.63
N ARG A 64 -11.98 2.62 5.43
CA ARG A 64 -13.18 3.42 5.14
C ARG A 64 -12.85 4.90 5.01
N LYS A 65 -12.13 5.46 5.97
CA LYS A 65 -11.73 6.88 5.95
C LYS A 65 -10.87 7.22 4.72
N LEU A 66 -9.88 6.40 4.40
CA LEU A 66 -9.03 6.62 3.24
C LEU A 66 -9.80 6.55 1.93
N LYS A 67 -10.75 5.62 1.81
CA LYS A 67 -11.61 5.53 0.63
C LYS A 67 -12.55 6.73 0.52
N GLU A 68 -13.06 7.23 1.62
CA GLU A 68 -13.90 8.43 1.65
C GLU A 68 -13.11 9.67 1.23
N TYR A 69 -11.86 9.83 1.68
CA TYR A 69 -10.98 10.89 1.20
C TYR A 69 -10.72 10.74 -0.30
N LYS A 70 -10.42 9.54 -0.76
CA LYS A 70 -10.17 9.25 -2.17
C LYS A 70 -11.38 9.59 -3.05
N ALA A 71 -12.58 9.28 -2.58
CA ALA A 71 -13.83 9.55 -3.29
C ALA A 71 -14.26 11.02 -3.21
N GLY A 72 -13.68 11.80 -2.30
CA GLY A 72 -14.06 13.20 -2.08
C GLY A 72 -15.29 13.37 -1.20
N THR A 73 -15.76 12.33 -0.52
CA THR A 73 -16.94 12.37 0.37
C THR A 73 -16.60 12.77 1.80
N LYS A 74 -15.31 12.70 2.17
CA LYS A 74 -14.84 13.14 3.48
C LYS A 74 -14.09 14.48 3.30
N PRO A 75 -14.46 15.54 4.04
CA PRO A 75 -13.78 16.83 3.92
C PRO A 75 -12.38 16.79 4.50
N GLY A 76 -11.49 17.58 3.88
CA GLY A 76 -10.11 17.73 4.30
C GLY A 76 -9.34 18.57 3.29
N THR A 77 -8.15 19.02 3.63
CA THR A 77 -7.30 19.80 2.73
C THR A 77 -6.27 18.93 2.02
N VAL A 78 -5.46 18.19 2.78
CA VAL A 78 -4.34 17.39 2.26
C VAL A 78 -4.75 15.94 2.01
N MET A 79 -5.44 15.31 2.95
CA MET A 79 -5.76 13.88 2.87
C MET A 79 -6.53 13.48 1.61
N PRO A 80 -7.53 14.26 1.12
CA PRO A 80 -8.18 13.93 -0.15
C PRO A 80 -7.22 13.89 -1.33
N GLN A 81 -6.21 14.74 -1.35
CA GLN A 81 -5.22 14.76 -2.43
C GLN A 81 -4.27 13.56 -2.34
N LEU A 82 -3.82 13.23 -1.14
CA LEU A 82 -2.92 12.09 -0.92
C LEU A 82 -3.62 10.76 -1.20
N ALA A 83 -4.84 10.59 -0.72
CA ALA A 83 -5.59 9.34 -0.87
C ALA A 83 -5.86 8.98 -2.33
N LYS A 84 -6.02 9.98 -3.21
CA LYS A 84 -6.21 9.76 -4.65
C LYS A 84 -5.02 9.08 -5.32
N GLY A 85 -3.83 9.18 -4.74
CA GLY A 85 -2.61 8.59 -5.27
C GLY A 85 -2.46 7.09 -5.02
N TYR A 86 -3.38 6.47 -4.27
CA TYR A 86 -3.30 5.06 -3.90
C TYR A 86 -4.44 4.25 -4.47
N THR A 87 -4.14 3.01 -4.88
CA THR A 87 -5.17 2.03 -5.23
C THR A 87 -5.88 1.53 -3.98
N ASP A 88 -7.05 0.93 -4.14
CA ASP A 88 -7.77 0.33 -3.01
C ASP A 88 -6.94 -0.77 -2.32
N ALA A 89 -6.22 -1.58 -3.10
CA ALA A 89 -5.31 -2.59 -2.56
C ALA A 89 -4.18 -1.98 -1.75
N GLN A 90 -3.60 -0.87 -2.21
CA GLN A 90 -2.57 -0.14 -1.47
C GLN A 90 -3.11 0.46 -0.17
N ILE A 91 -4.34 0.99 -0.20
CA ILE A 91 -5.02 1.51 0.99
C ILE A 91 -5.18 0.40 2.04
N GLU A 92 -5.55 -0.80 1.64
CA GLU A 92 -5.67 -1.95 2.55
C GLU A 92 -4.33 -2.32 3.19
N LEU A 93 -3.24 -2.29 2.41
CA LEU A 93 -1.90 -2.55 2.92
C LEU A 93 -1.42 -1.48 3.91
N ILE A 94 -1.65 -0.21 3.60
CA ILE A 94 -1.33 0.91 4.48
C ILE A 94 -2.08 0.79 5.80
N ALA A 95 -3.38 0.57 5.75
CA ALA A 95 -4.23 0.44 6.93
C ALA A 95 -3.83 -0.77 7.79
N GLY A 96 -3.52 -1.90 7.15
CA GLY A 96 -3.06 -3.10 7.84
C GLY A 96 -1.74 -2.88 8.57
N TRP A 97 -0.82 -2.14 7.97
CA TRP A 97 0.46 -1.84 8.60
C TRP A 97 0.30 -0.96 9.85
N PHE A 98 -0.45 0.13 9.76
CA PHE A 98 -0.69 1.01 10.90
C PHE A 98 -1.49 0.32 12.01
N ALA A 99 -2.51 -0.45 11.66
CA ALA A 99 -3.31 -1.20 12.63
C ALA A 99 -2.45 -2.17 13.46
N ALA A 100 -1.39 -2.70 12.88
CA ALA A 100 -0.46 -3.62 13.55
C ALA A 100 0.58 -2.91 14.42
N GLN A 101 0.69 -1.59 14.35
CA GLN A 101 1.65 -0.85 15.15
C GLN A 101 1.15 -0.68 16.58
N LYS A 102 2.09 -0.62 17.53
CA LYS A 102 1.76 -0.41 18.94
C LYS A 102 1.25 1.02 19.13
N PRO A 103 0.06 1.22 19.74
CA PRO A 103 -0.48 2.55 19.96
C PRO A 103 0.42 3.40 20.85
N ALA A 104 0.31 4.72 20.70
CA ALA A 104 0.88 5.67 21.66
C ALA A 104 0.21 5.48 23.02
N LYS A 105 0.99 5.65 24.10
CA LYS A 105 0.46 5.55 25.47
C LYS A 105 -0.49 6.70 25.80
#